data_8f2499febf6c43e00967563959cc8898
#
_entry.id   8f2499febf6c43e00967563959cc8898
#
_cell.length_a   1.000
_cell.length_b   1.000
_cell.length_c   1.000
_cell.angle_alpha   90.00
_cell.angle_beta   90.00
_cell.angle_gamma   90.00
#
_symmetry.space_group_name_H-M   'P 1'
#
loop_
_entity.id
_entity.type
_entity.pdbx_description
1 polymer ?
#
loop_
_entity_poly.entity_id
_entity_poly.type
_entity_poly.pdbx_seq_one_letter_code
_entity_poly.pdbx_strand_id
1 'polypeptide(L)'
;MDPQLDAEEKSALLATAREAIASRLEKRQAVWPPASGALLGPGGAFVTLHEKGSLRGCIGRMSSPDPLVTTIREMARAAAFEDPRFPALAHDELALVDIEITLLSPMRRIEDTAEIVLGLHGLYIVKGWKSGVFLPQVATEQGWDKETYLEQVCRKAGLPPDSWKSPEAAISIFEGAIFGEHPGE
;
A
#
# COMPACT_ATOMS: atom_id res chain seq x y z
N MET A 1 -10.47 -0.51 13.54
CA MET A 1 -9.39 -0.23 14.50
C MET A 1 -8.26 0.33 13.67
N ASP A 2 -8.04 1.61 13.78
CA ASP A 2 -6.97 2.32 13.09
C ASP A 2 -5.64 1.74 13.59
N PRO A 3 -4.76 1.21 12.74
CA PRO A 3 -3.46 0.74 13.19
C PRO A 3 -2.56 1.97 13.41
N GLN A 4 -2.82 2.71 14.48
CA GLN A 4 -1.84 3.69 14.94
C GLN A 4 -0.66 2.90 15.52
N LEU A 5 0.24 2.48 14.63
CA LEU A 5 1.51 1.92 15.04
C LEU A 5 2.34 3.01 15.70
N ASP A 6 2.96 2.67 16.80
CA ASP A 6 3.96 3.54 17.42
C ASP A 6 5.26 3.60 16.61
N ALA A 7 6.22 4.43 17.06
CA ALA A 7 7.48 4.62 16.36
C ALA A 7 8.34 3.34 16.32
N GLU A 8 8.28 2.52 17.38
CA GLU A 8 9.04 1.26 17.46
C GLU A 8 8.47 0.22 16.51
N GLU A 9 7.14 0.09 16.45
CA GLU A 9 6.45 -0.81 15.52
C GLU A 9 6.71 -0.42 14.05
N LYS A 10 6.68 0.86 13.72
CA LYS A 10 7.03 1.36 12.36
C LYS A 10 8.48 1.04 12.01
N SER A 11 9.41 1.30 12.93
CA SER A 11 10.83 0.97 12.76
C SER A 11 11.05 -0.54 12.56
N ALA A 12 10.35 -1.39 13.32
CA ALA A 12 10.42 -2.84 13.18
C ALA A 12 9.93 -3.32 11.80
N LEU A 13 8.87 -2.70 11.24
CA LEU A 13 8.38 -3.02 9.90
C LEU A 13 9.37 -2.59 8.81
N LEU A 14 9.96 -1.40 8.91
CA LEU A 14 10.99 -0.95 7.96
C LEU A 14 12.22 -1.86 8.01
N ALA A 15 12.70 -2.19 9.21
CA ALA A 15 13.80 -3.14 9.38
C ALA A 15 13.44 -4.54 8.83
N THR A 16 12.20 -4.99 8.99
CA THR A 16 11.70 -6.24 8.42
C THR A 16 11.73 -6.22 6.89
N ALA A 17 11.29 -5.11 6.28
CA ALA A 17 11.33 -4.95 4.83
C ALA A 17 12.77 -4.95 4.29
N ARG A 18 13.67 -4.19 4.94
CA ARG A 18 15.09 -4.12 4.60
C ARG A 18 15.76 -5.49 4.70
N GLU A 19 15.53 -6.22 5.80
CA GLU A 19 16.07 -7.56 6.01
C GLU A 19 15.55 -8.58 4.98
N ALA A 20 14.27 -8.46 4.58
CA ALA A 20 13.69 -9.34 3.57
C ALA A 20 14.40 -9.21 2.21
N ILE A 21 14.83 -8.01 1.85
CA ILE A 21 15.56 -7.72 0.62
C ILE A 21 17.02 -8.13 0.77
N ALA A 22 17.69 -7.67 1.83
CA ALA A 22 19.11 -7.88 2.10
C ALA A 22 19.47 -9.37 2.18
N SER A 23 18.73 -10.14 2.98
CA SER A 23 18.98 -11.58 3.12
C SER A 23 18.91 -12.35 1.80
N ARG A 24 18.01 -11.94 0.88
CA ARG A 24 17.90 -12.55 -0.45
C ARG A 24 19.09 -12.18 -1.35
N LEU A 25 19.51 -10.91 -1.36
CA LEU A 25 20.65 -10.45 -2.14
C LEU A 25 21.96 -11.08 -1.65
N GLU A 26 22.14 -11.14 -0.35
CA GLU A 26 23.34 -11.70 0.31
C GLU A 26 23.33 -13.24 0.40
N LYS A 27 22.24 -13.88 -0.03
CA LYS A 27 22.05 -15.35 0.00
C LYS A 27 22.31 -15.96 1.40
N ARG A 28 21.86 -15.26 2.44
CA ARG A 28 21.97 -15.68 3.85
C ARG A 28 20.61 -15.93 4.48
N GLN A 29 20.63 -16.59 5.62
CA GLN A 29 19.45 -16.71 6.45
C GLN A 29 19.06 -15.31 7.00
N ALA A 30 17.75 -15.00 6.95
CA ALA A 30 17.22 -13.76 7.47
C ALA A 30 17.22 -13.76 9.01
N VAL A 31 17.52 -12.60 9.60
CA VAL A 31 17.44 -12.35 11.04
C VAL A 31 16.33 -11.33 11.26
N TRP A 32 15.16 -11.82 11.67
CA TRP A 32 13.97 -10.98 11.78
C TRP A 32 13.97 -10.12 13.03
N PRO A 33 13.60 -8.82 12.92
CA PRO A 33 13.29 -8.01 14.08
C PRO A 33 12.18 -8.64 14.93
N PRO A 34 12.15 -8.39 16.25
CA PRO A 34 11.04 -8.82 17.11
C PRO A 34 9.72 -8.25 16.62
N ALA A 35 8.67 -9.04 16.67
CA ALA A 35 7.33 -8.61 16.32
C ALA A 35 6.36 -8.95 17.46
N SER A 36 5.51 -8.00 17.83
CA SER A 36 4.50 -8.14 18.89
C SER A 36 3.28 -7.28 18.54
N GLY A 37 2.25 -7.41 19.34
CA GLY A 37 1.07 -6.53 19.27
C GLY A 37 0.43 -6.48 17.88
N ALA A 38 0.26 -5.28 17.34
CA ALA A 38 -0.40 -5.03 16.07
C ALA A 38 0.33 -5.66 14.87
N LEU A 39 1.65 -5.89 14.97
CA LEU A 39 2.46 -6.47 13.90
C LEU A 39 2.12 -7.93 13.60
N LEU A 40 1.47 -8.62 14.53
CA LEU A 40 1.02 -10.02 14.39
C LEU A 40 -0.43 -10.12 13.90
N GLY A 41 -1.15 -9.00 13.84
CA GLY A 41 -2.51 -8.93 13.29
C GLY A 41 -2.51 -8.94 11.76
N PRO A 42 -3.68 -9.24 11.15
CA PRO A 42 -3.86 -9.18 9.71
C PRO A 42 -3.83 -7.73 9.21
N GLY A 43 -3.33 -7.50 7.98
CA GLY A 43 -3.31 -6.16 7.42
C GLY A 43 -2.87 -6.09 5.97
N GLY A 44 -3.44 -5.14 5.22
CA GLY A 44 -2.98 -4.77 3.90
C GLY A 44 -1.82 -3.78 3.96
N ALA A 45 -0.87 -3.92 3.05
CA ALA A 45 0.25 -3.01 2.98
C ALA A 45 0.84 -2.96 1.57
N PHE A 46 1.46 -1.81 1.25
CA PHE A 46 2.35 -1.64 0.10
C PHE A 46 3.76 -1.36 0.59
N VAL A 47 4.73 -1.91 -0.11
CA VAL A 47 6.14 -1.56 0.07
C VAL A 47 6.63 -0.90 -1.21
N THR A 48 7.14 0.31 -1.06
CA THR A 48 7.68 1.12 -2.15
C THR A 48 9.19 1.29 -1.94
N LEU A 49 9.93 1.14 -3.01
CA LEU A 49 11.36 1.41 -3.06
C LEU A 49 11.57 2.66 -3.90
N HIS A 50 12.31 3.61 -3.37
CA HIS A 50 12.77 4.80 -4.09
C HIS A 50 14.28 4.77 -4.23
N GLU A 51 14.80 5.21 -5.38
CA GLU A 51 16.20 5.51 -5.58
C GLU A 51 16.34 6.97 -6.00
N LYS A 52 17.05 7.76 -5.21
CA LYS A 52 17.24 9.21 -5.44
C LYS A 52 15.91 9.94 -5.68
N GLY A 53 14.89 9.61 -4.88
CA GLY A 53 13.56 10.19 -4.97
C GLY A 53 12.68 9.67 -6.13
N SER A 54 13.19 8.78 -6.97
CA SER A 54 12.43 8.18 -8.06
C SER A 54 11.93 6.78 -7.69
N LEU A 55 10.74 6.40 -8.17
CA LEU A 55 10.19 5.08 -7.96
C LEU A 55 11.13 4.01 -8.54
N ARG A 56 11.51 3.00 -7.72
CA ARG A 56 12.36 1.86 -8.10
C ARG A 56 11.62 0.52 -8.04
N GLY A 57 10.52 0.45 -7.30
CA GLY A 57 9.63 -0.71 -7.21
C GLY A 57 8.50 -0.44 -6.22
N CYS A 58 7.32 -1.01 -6.47
CA CYS A 58 6.18 -0.88 -5.56
C CYS A 58 5.21 -2.02 -5.76
N ILE A 59 5.05 -2.86 -4.74
CA ILE A 59 4.08 -3.96 -4.73
C ILE A 59 3.35 -3.97 -3.37
N GLY A 60 2.08 -4.35 -3.40
CA GLY A 60 1.28 -4.44 -2.18
C GLY A 60 0.06 -5.33 -2.33
N ARG A 61 -0.61 -5.53 -1.19
CA ARG A 61 -1.90 -6.20 -1.08
C ARG A 61 -2.89 -5.33 -0.32
N MET A 62 -4.10 -5.21 -0.85
CA MET A 62 -5.17 -4.44 -0.23
C MET A 62 -5.63 -5.02 1.11
N SER A 63 -5.51 -6.33 1.28
CA SER A 63 -5.78 -7.05 2.52
C SER A 63 -4.98 -8.35 2.54
N SER A 64 -4.62 -8.81 3.73
CA SER A 64 -4.01 -10.12 3.95
C SER A 64 -4.55 -10.71 5.26
N PRO A 65 -4.87 -12.01 5.30
CA PRO A 65 -5.18 -12.71 6.54
C PRO A 65 -3.93 -13.01 7.38
N ASP A 66 -2.75 -12.93 6.76
CA ASP A 66 -1.47 -13.20 7.40
C ASP A 66 -1.04 -12.07 8.35
N PRO A 67 -0.18 -12.36 9.32
CA PRO A 67 0.45 -11.33 10.14
C PRO A 67 1.08 -10.22 9.29
N LEU A 68 0.92 -8.97 9.72
CA LEU A 68 1.42 -7.80 8.99
C LEU A 68 2.93 -7.91 8.69
N VAL A 69 3.73 -8.40 9.64
CA VAL A 69 5.17 -8.65 9.39
C VAL A 69 5.41 -9.64 8.25
N THR A 70 4.54 -10.63 8.05
CA THR A 70 4.64 -11.58 6.94
C THR A 70 4.27 -10.90 5.63
N THR A 71 3.18 -10.13 5.62
CA THR A 71 2.79 -9.32 4.46
C THR A 71 3.92 -8.38 4.03
N ILE A 72 4.55 -7.67 4.97
CA ILE A 72 5.68 -6.77 4.68
C ILE A 72 6.87 -7.53 4.09
N ARG A 73 7.25 -8.70 4.64
CA ARG A 73 8.34 -9.54 4.08
C ARG A 73 8.09 -9.92 2.62
N GLU A 74 6.87 -10.34 2.32
CA GLU A 74 6.50 -10.73 0.96
C GLU A 74 6.47 -9.53 0.01
N MET A 75 5.82 -8.43 0.42
CA MET A 75 5.70 -7.25 -0.43
C MET A 75 7.04 -6.55 -0.65
N ALA A 76 7.94 -6.53 0.33
CA ALA A 76 9.29 -6.01 0.16
C ALA A 76 10.09 -6.83 -0.87
N ARG A 77 10.02 -8.16 -0.80
CA ARG A 77 10.65 -9.03 -1.80
C ARG A 77 10.04 -8.84 -3.19
N ALA A 78 8.72 -8.79 -3.26
CA ALA A 78 8.03 -8.57 -4.54
C ALA A 78 8.37 -7.22 -5.15
N ALA A 79 8.41 -6.13 -4.37
CA ALA A 79 8.79 -4.81 -4.85
C ALA A 79 10.23 -4.76 -5.38
N ALA A 80 11.15 -5.49 -4.73
CA ALA A 80 12.56 -5.51 -5.15
C ALA A 80 12.84 -6.44 -6.35
N PHE A 81 12.09 -7.53 -6.51
CA PHE A 81 12.48 -8.59 -7.43
C PHE A 81 11.39 -9.04 -8.43
N GLU A 82 10.15 -8.61 -8.25
CA GLU A 82 9.00 -9.13 -8.98
C GLU A 82 8.11 -8.03 -9.58
N ASP A 83 8.47 -6.75 -9.40
CA ASP A 83 7.76 -5.64 -10.04
C ASP A 83 8.10 -5.63 -11.54
N PRO A 84 7.12 -5.91 -12.43
CA PRO A 84 7.40 -6.08 -13.86
C PRO A 84 7.86 -4.80 -14.58
N ARG A 85 7.76 -3.64 -13.90
CA ARG A 85 8.18 -2.34 -14.47
C ARG A 85 9.68 -2.13 -14.36
N PHE A 86 10.37 -2.89 -13.50
CA PHE A 86 11.78 -2.70 -13.17
C PHE A 86 12.55 -4.02 -13.21
N PRO A 87 13.86 -3.99 -13.51
CA PRO A 87 14.71 -5.17 -13.32
C PRO A 87 14.80 -5.52 -11.83
N ALA A 88 15.09 -6.79 -11.52
CA ALA A 88 15.33 -7.21 -10.16
C ALA A 88 16.45 -6.37 -9.52
N LEU A 89 16.27 -5.99 -8.25
CA LEU A 89 17.22 -5.17 -7.51
C LEU A 89 18.58 -5.87 -7.42
N ALA A 90 19.65 -5.14 -7.73
CA ALA A 90 21.01 -5.63 -7.62
C ALA A 90 21.61 -5.34 -6.24
N HIS A 91 22.70 -6.05 -5.89
CA HIS A 91 23.29 -5.92 -4.55
C HIS A 91 23.86 -4.52 -4.26
N ASP A 92 24.40 -3.85 -5.27
CA ASP A 92 24.95 -2.50 -5.17
C ASP A 92 23.88 -1.41 -5.05
N GLU A 93 22.64 -1.70 -5.45
CA GLU A 93 21.52 -0.79 -5.29
C GLU A 93 20.95 -0.81 -3.86
N LEU A 94 21.21 -1.85 -3.05
CA LEU A 94 20.62 -2.02 -1.70
C LEU A 94 20.88 -0.82 -0.77
N ALA A 95 22.06 -0.21 -0.86
CA ALA A 95 22.42 0.95 -0.07
C ALA A 95 21.91 2.28 -0.64
N LEU A 96 21.36 2.27 -1.86
CA LEU A 96 20.89 3.45 -2.58
C LEU A 96 19.37 3.59 -2.56
N VAL A 97 18.67 2.52 -2.18
CA VAL A 97 17.19 2.54 -2.12
C VAL A 97 16.71 2.88 -0.72
N ASP A 98 15.69 3.72 -0.67
CA ASP A 98 14.91 4.06 0.51
C ASP A 98 13.61 3.24 0.49
N ILE A 99 13.22 2.72 1.65
CA ILE A 99 12.00 1.94 1.82
C ILE A 99 10.90 2.81 2.42
N GLU A 100 9.75 2.81 1.77
CA GLU A 100 8.52 3.39 2.27
C GLU A 100 7.45 2.30 2.40
N ILE A 101 6.69 2.34 3.48
CA ILE A 101 5.57 1.44 3.75
C ILE A 101 4.29 2.25 3.82
N THR A 102 3.27 1.82 3.08
CA THR A 102 1.89 2.30 3.22
C THR A 102 1.06 1.19 3.85
N LEU A 103 0.64 1.39 5.09
CA LEU A 103 -0.32 0.50 5.76
C LEU A 103 -1.73 0.92 5.43
N LEU A 104 -2.59 -0.07 5.18
CA LEU A 104 -3.99 0.18 4.90
C LEU A 104 -4.86 -0.18 6.10
N SER A 105 -5.79 0.71 6.45
CA SER A 105 -6.86 0.37 7.38
C SER A 105 -7.79 -0.69 6.77
N PRO A 106 -8.56 -1.41 7.58
CA PRO A 106 -9.62 -2.26 7.05
C PRO A 106 -10.57 -1.47 6.16
N MET A 107 -10.96 -2.07 5.04
CA MET A 107 -11.95 -1.47 4.15
C MET A 107 -13.30 -1.38 4.83
N ARG A 108 -13.94 -0.21 4.76
CA ARG A 108 -15.29 0.04 5.24
C ARG A 108 -16.20 0.41 4.09
N ARG A 109 -17.24 -0.41 3.88
CA ARG A 109 -18.28 -0.08 2.89
C ARG A 109 -19.03 1.18 3.33
N ILE A 110 -19.34 2.04 2.37
CA ILE A 110 -20.12 3.26 2.57
C ILE A 110 -21.40 3.22 1.71
N GLU A 111 -22.45 3.83 2.24
CA GLU A 111 -23.71 4.02 1.52
C GLU A 111 -23.85 5.47 1.01
N ASP A 112 -23.15 6.42 1.64
CA ASP A 112 -23.16 7.82 1.26
C ASP A 112 -21.76 8.29 0.84
N THR A 113 -21.65 8.79 -0.38
CA THR A 113 -20.40 9.36 -0.90
C THR A 113 -19.98 10.66 -0.18
N ALA A 114 -20.85 11.27 0.63
CA ALA A 114 -20.50 12.39 1.50
C ALA A 114 -19.42 12.02 2.52
N GLU A 115 -19.34 10.75 2.91
CA GLU A 115 -18.31 10.23 3.83
C GLU A 115 -16.88 10.27 3.26
N ILE A 116 -16.73 10.40 1.94
CA ILE A 116 -15.41 10.44 1.29
C ILE A 116 -14.73 11.77 1.60
N VAL A 117 -13.52 11.69 2.17
CA VAL A 117 -12.63 12.82 2.40
C VAL A 117 -11.40 12.66 1.50
N LEU A 118 -11.21 13.61 0.58
CA LEU A 118 -10.08 13.59 -0.36
C LEU A 118 -8.75 13.74 0.40
N GLY A 119 -7.75 12.97 0.00
CA GLY A 119 -6.44 12.93 0.64
C GLY A 119 -6.36 12.04 1.90
N LEU A 120 -7.50 11.73 2.52
CA LEU A 120 -7.58 10.80 3.66
C LEU A 120 -8.03 9.40 3.23
N HIS A 121 -9.06 9.33 2.39
CA HIS A 121 -9.66 8.07 2.00
C HIS A 121 -9.22 7.60 0.62
N GLY A 122 -8.70 6.38 0.56
CA GLY A 122 -8.66 5.60 -0.67
C GLY A 122 -10.05 5.08 -1.03
N LEU A 123 -10.28 4.83 -2.31
CA LEU A 123 -11.54 4.28 -2.83
C LEU A 123 -11.33 2.90 -3.40
N TYR A 124 -12.23 1.99 -3.06
CA TYR A 124 -12.37 0.70 -3.70
C TYR A 124 -13.80 0.53 -4.20
N ILE A 125 -13.97 0.29 -5.50
CA ILE A 125 -15.28 0.02 -6.11
C ILE A 125 -15.33 -1.40 -6.63
N VAL A 126 -16.48 -2.05 -6.42
CA VAL A 126 -16.81 -3.37 -7.00
C VAL A 126 -18.17 -3.30 -7.63
N LYS A 127 -18.29 -3.80 -8.87
CA LYS A 127 -19.56 -4.04 -9.54
C LYS A 127 -19.48 -5.33 -10.36
N GLY A 128 -20.22 -6.36 -9.93
CA GLY A 128 -20.10 -7.71 -10.47
C GLY A 128 -18.70 -8.27 -10.23
N TRP A 129 -18.00 -8.66 -11.30
CA TRP A 129 -16.62 -9.18 -11.23
C TRP A 129 -15.54 -8.11 -11.46
N LYS A 130 -15.94 -6.87 -11.72
CA LYS A 130 -15.02 -5.75 -11.95
C LYS A 130 -14.74 -5.00 -10.67
N SER A 131 -13.49 -4.61 -10.47
CA SER A 131 -13.09 -3.80 -9.33
C SER A 131 -11.97 -2.83 -9.69
N GLY A 132 -11.90 -1.73 -8.98
CA GLY A 132 -10.85 -0.73 -9.11
C GLY A 132 -10.55 -0.09 -7.76
N VAL A 133 -9.32 0.35 -7.59
CA VAL A 133 -8.84 0.96 -6.36
C VAL A 133 -7.92 2.13 -6.65
N PHE A 134 -8.04 3.18 -5.83
CA PHE A 134 -7.07 4.25 -5.72
C PHE A 134 -6.65 4.42 -4.26
N LEU A 135 -5.37 4.68 -4.04
CA LEU A 135 -4.83 5.05 -2.73
C LEU A 135 -5.25 6.49 -2.37
N PRO A 136 -5.26 6.86 -1.08
CA PRO A 136 -5.75 8.15 -0.61
C PRO A 136 -5.13 9.37 -1.28
N GLN A 137 -3.83 9.34 -1.54
CA GLN A 137 -3.08 10.47 -2.10
C GLN A 137 -3.41 10.78 -3.56
N VAL A 138 -3.92 9.80 -4.31
CA VAL A 138 -4.11 9.93 -5.77
C VAL A 138 -5.02 11.09 -6.14
N ALA A 139 -6.11 11.29 -5.41
CA ALA A 139 -7.04 12.38 -5.71
C ALA A 139 -6.38 13.77 -5.57
N THR A 140 -5.59 13.96 -4.51
CA THR A 140 -4.89 15.21 -4.25
C THR A 140 -3.73 15.45 -5.20
N GLU A 141 -2.95 14.44 -5.53
CA GLU A 141 -1.87 14.50 -6.52
C GLU A 141 -2.36 14.86 -7.92
N GLN A 142 -3.56 14.37 -8.29
CA GLN A 142 -4.16 14.65 -9.59
C GLN A 142 -5.05 15.93 -9.59
N GLY A 143 -5.26 16.55 -8.42
CA GLY A 143 -6.13 17.72 -8.30
C GLY A 143 -7.61 17.41 -8.59
N TRP A 144 -8.04 16.16 -8.34
CA TRP A 144 -9.42 15.76 -8.58
C TRP A 144 -10.35 16.21 -7.46
N ASP A 145 -11.56 16.60 -7.85
CA ASP A 145 -12.68 16.69 -6.92
C ASP A 145 -13.29 15.30 -6.65
N LYS A 146 -14.24 15.25 -5.73
CA LYS A 146 -14.86 13.98 -5.31
C LYS A 146 -15.60 13.28 -6.45
N GLU A 147 -16.31 14.00 -7.30
CA GLU A 147 -17.05 13.40 -8.43
C GLU A 147 -16.07 12.81 -9.45
N THR A 148 -15.05 13.56 -9.81
CA THR A 148 -13.96 13.08 -10.69
C THR A 148 -13.28 11.84 -10.09
N TYR A 149 -12.99 11.83 -8.79
CA TYR A 149 -12.37 10.69 -8.13
C TYR A 149 -13.22 9.42 -8.24
N LEU A 150 -14.53 9.53 -8.03
CA LEU A 150 -15.50 8.44 -8.20
C LEU A 150 -15.58 7.96 -9.66
N GLU A 151 -15.59 8.88 -10.62
CA GLU A 151 -15.58 8.52 -12.04
C GLU A 151 -14.29 7.80 -12.44
N GLN A 152 -13.14 8.28 -11.97
CA GLN A 152 -11.84 7.70 -12.31
C GLN A 152 -11.66 6.30 -11.71
N VAL A 153 -12.15 6.05 -10.49
CA VAL A 153 -12.09 4.69 -9.92
C VAL A 153 -13.01 3.73 -10.69
N CYS A 154 -14.15 4.20 -11.22
CA CYS A 154 -14.99 3.41 -12.12
C CYS A 154 -14.22 3.07 -13.41
N ARG A 155 -13.60 4.06 -14.06
CA ARG A 155 -12.79 3.84 -15.27
C ARG A 155 -11.65 2.85 -15.02
N LYS A 156 -10.97 2.97 -13.87
CA LYS A 156 -9.91 2.03 -13.48
C LYS A 156 -10.42 0.61 -13.30
N ALA A 157 -11.67 0.45 -12.86
CA ALA A 157 -12.35 -0.83 -12.77
C ALA A 157 -12.82 -1.37 -14.14
N GLY A 158 -12.67 -0.62 -15.23
CA GLY A 158 -13.24 -0.96 -16.54
C GLY A 158 -14.77 -0.83 -16.57
N LEU A 159 -15.31 0.10 -15.77
CA LEU A 159 -16.73 0.44 -15.68
C LEU A 159 -17.01 1.80 -16.34
N PRO A 160 -18.26 2.06 -16.80
CA PRO A 160 -18.70 3.40 -17.15
C PRO A 160 -18.48 4.38 -15.97
N PRO A 161 -18.15 5.67 -16.24
CA PRO A 161 -17.78 6.62 -15.20
C PRO A 161 -18.89 6.91 -14.16
N ASP A 162 -20.13 6.77 -14.53
CA ASP A 162 -21.31 6.96 -13.69
C ASP A 162 -21.74 5.70 -12.89
N SER A 163 -21.01 4.60 -13.02
CA SER A 163 -21.35 3.32 -12.38
C SER A 163 -21.40 3.39 -10.86
N TRP A 164 -20.71 4.32 -10.24
CA TRP A 164 -20.77 4.55 -8.79
C TRP A 164 -22.15 4.98 -8.29
N LYS A 165 -23.03 5.51 -9.17
CA LYS A 165 -24.41 5.87 -8.86
C LYS A 165 -25.37 4.65 -8.89
N SER A 166 -24.89 3.50 -9.37
CA SER A 166 -25.70 2.29 -9.48
C SER A 166 -25.84 1.59 -8.12
N PRO A 167 -27.05 1.11 -7.75
CA PRO A 167 -27.25 0.34 -6.51
C PRO A 167 -26.49 -1.00 -6.50
N GLU A 168 -26.02 -1.47 -7.65
CA GLU A 168 -25.20 -2.68 -7.76
C GLU A 168 -23.71 -2.43 -7.49
N ALA A 169 -23.27 -1.17 -7.45
CA ALA A 169 -21.91 -0.81 -7.14
C ALA A 169 -21.71 -0.76 -5.62
N ALA A 170 -20.72 -1.46 -5.12
CA ALA A 170 -20.28 -1.36 -3.73
C ALA A 170 -19.05 -0.47 -3.67
N ILE A 171 -19.13 0.62 -2.90
CA ILE A 171 -18.02 1.53 -2.66
C ILE A 171 -17.54 1.30 -1.23
N SER A 172 -16.23 1.15 -1.09
CA SER A 172 -15.55 1.08 0.20
C SER A 172 -14.46 2.13 0.28
N ILE A 173 -14.27 2.65 1.48
CA ILE A 173 -13.17 3.57 1.80
C ILE A 173 -12.20 2.89 2.76
N PHE A 174 -10.96 3.35 2.73
CA PHE A 174 -9.90 2.95 3.64
C PHE A 174 -8.91 4.10 3.81
N GLU A 175 -8.15 4.09 4.88
CA GLU A 175 -7.09 5.05 5.14
C GLU A 175 -5.73 4.40 4.87
N GLY A 176 -4.72 5.23 4.58
CA GLY A 176 -3.34 4.80 4.42
C GLY A 176 -2.41 5.57 5.35
N ALA A 177 -1.67 4.86 6.20
CA ALA A 177 -0.58 5.44 6.98
C ALA A 177 0.74 5.21 6.25
N ILE A 178 1.41 6.29 5.86
CA ILE A 178 2.68 6.24 5.11
C ILE A 178 3.83 6.57 6.07
N PHE A 179 4.88 5.77 6.04
CA PHE A 179 6.13 6.03 6.74
C PHE A 179 7.31 5.40 6.02
N GLY A 180 8.48 6.01 6.12
CA GLY A 180 9.69 5.60 5.43
C GLY A 180 10.94 5.66 6.29
N GLU A 181 12.06 5.13 5.78
CA GLU A 181 13.37 5.19 6.44
C GLU A 181 13.90 6.62 6.54
N HIS A 182 13.65 7.42 5.52
CA HIS A 182 13.87 8.85 5.53
C HIS A 182 12.52 9.53 5.37
N PRO A 183 11.92 10.11 6.42
CA PRO A 183 10.73 10.93 6.27
C PRO A 183 11.07 12.05 5.29
N GLY A 184 10.32 12.14 4.19
CA GLY A 184 10.61 13.04 3.08
C GLY A 184 10.93 14.48 3.54
N GLU A 185 11.98 15.03 2.98
CA GLU A 185 12.30 16.44 3.05
C GLU A 185 11.23 17.28 2.35
#